data_d64f1183449380c19d5438a34eb7c1ed
#
_entry.id   d64f1183449380c19d5438a34eb7c1ed
#
_cell.length_a   1.000
_cell.length_b   1.000
_cell.length_c   1.000
_cell.angle_alpha   90.00
_cell.angle_beta   90.00
_cell.angle_gamma   90.00
#
_symmetry.space_group_name_H-M   'P 1'
#
loop_
_entity.id
_entity.type
_entity.pdbx_description
1 polymer ?
#
loop_
_entity_poly.entity_id
_entity_poly.type
_entity_poly.pdbx_seq_one_letter_code
_entity_poly.pdbx_strand_id
1 'polypeptide(L)'
;MKYIKPIAVFSGLILSLFIGWVSIFILGDYGWTVFITVPFLMGFIPPYIVGRTQEIRLKESYKMGFSTLGLVLLALLLFAIEGLICIAMASPILVAFVWLGAYIGYKANAGNWINPTNSALMMILLCGLSMSFDTINETNRLIPVNTKIIVNAPIENVWEHVVTFNKIDSPQDWIFRTGISSPTDATIKGKGIGAVRYCNFTTGSFVEPITTWDEPELLQFDVIEQPIPMNEFNPFWDIHPPHLEGYFVSKKGQFKLKRLSKNKTELEGTTWYKLDILPQAYWRLWSDFVIHKIHNRVLNHIKSSAEKK
;
A
#
# COMPACT_ATOMS: atom_id res chain seq x y z
N MET A 1 31.20 -1.23 30.61
CA MET A 1 29.85 -1.30 29.97
C MET A 1 29.56 -0.19 28.94
N LYS A 2 30.58 0.47 28.37
CA LYS A 2 30.44 1.57 27.37
C LYS A 2 29.76 1.15 26.08
N TYR A 3 29.85 -0.13 25.67
CA TYR A 3 29.38 -0.64 24.37
C TYR A 3 28.05 -1.39 24.40
N ILE A 4 27.37 -1.52 25.55
CA ILE A 4 26.16 -2.33 25.64
C ILE A 4 24.97 -1.72 24.85
N LYS A 5 24.84 -0.39 24.83
CA LYS A 5 23.78 0.30 24.08
C LYS A 5 23.91 0.09 22.57
N PRO A 6 25.08 0.32 21.92
CA PRO A 6 25.25 0.00 20.51
C PRO A 6 25.07 -1.49 20.23
N ILE A 7 25.58 -2.41 21.04
CA ILE A 7 25.38 -3.85 20.86
C ILE A 7 23.89 -4.20 20.87
N ALA A 8 23.11 -3.66 21.80
CA ALA A 8 21.68 -3.91 21.89
C ALA A 8 20.91 -3.38 20.66
N VAL A 9 21.26 -2.19 20.15
CA VAL A 9 20.69 -1.62 18.93
C VAL A 9 21.03 -2.48 17.71
N PHE A 10 22.29 -2.94 17.58
CA PHE A 10 22.69 -3.84 16.49
C PHE A 10 22.03 -5.23 16.59
N SER A 11 21.82 -5.76 17.79
CA SER A 11 21.06 -7.00 17.97
C SER A 11 19.63 -6.85 17.52
N GLY A 12 18.97 -5.72 17.85
CA GLY A 12 17.64 -5.39 17.35
C GLY A 12 17.60 -5.24 15.83
N LEU A 13 18.59 -4.58 15.22
CA LEU A 13 18.73 -4.45 13.76
C LEU A 13 18.84 -5.84 13.07
N ILE A 14 19.80 -6.66 13.51
CA ILE A 14 20.05 -7.98 12.88
C ILE A 14 18.81 -8.87 12.97
N LEU A 15 18.20 -8.94 14.17
CA LEU A 15 17.02 -9.78 14.37
C LEU A 15 15.83 -9.29 13.55
N SER A 16 15.62 -7.97 13.47
CA SER A 16 14.54 -7.39 12.68
C SER A 16 14.70 -7.66 11.19
N LEU A 17 15.92 -7.49 10.65
CA LEU A 17 16.22 -7.80 9.25
C LEU A 17 16.06 -9.30 8.96
N PHE A 18 16.49 -10.15 9.87
CA PHE A 18 16.35 -11.60 9.71
C PHE A 18 14.87 -12.05 9.70
N ILE A 19 14.07 -11.59 10.67
CA ILE A 19 12.63 -11.93 10.73
C ILE A 19 11.90 -11.37 9.50
N GLY A 20 12.17 -10.12 9.12
CA GLY A 20 11.60 -9.51 7.92
C GLY A 20 11.97 -10.27 6.64
N TRP A 21 13.23 -10.67 6.52
CA TRP A 21 13.70 -11.48 5.39
C TRP A 21 12.99 -12.83 5.31
N VAL A 22 12.85 -13.55 6.43
CA VAL A 22 12.11 -14.81 6.49
C VAL A 22 10.65 -14.61 6.07
N SER A 23 9.98 -13.58 6.61
CA SER A 23 8.58 -13.30 6.27
C SER A 23 8.40 -13.02 4.78
N ILE A 24 9.21 -12.14 4.21
CA ILE A 24 9.05 -11.68 2.82
C ILE A 24 9.53 -12.73 1.81
N PHE A 25 10.74 -13.28 2.00
CA PHE A 25 11.38 -14.10 0.96
C PHE A 25 11.16 -15.60 1.12
N ILE A 26 10.83 -16.09 2.31
CA ILE A 26 10.55 -17.53 2.55
C ILE A 26 9.04 -17.77 2.56
N LEU A 27 8.27 -16.93 3.28
CA LEU A 27 6.82 -17.11 3.42
C LEU A 27 6.02 -16.36 2.35
N GLY A 28 6.61 -15.37 1.68
CA GLY A 28 5.94 -14.55 0.68
C GLY A 28 4.91 -13.57 1.27
N ASP A 29 5.03 -13.26 2.56
CA ASP A 29 4.00 -12.51 3.28
C ASP A 29 4.44 -11.08 3.62
N TYR A 30 3.65 -10.11 3.18
CA TYR A 30 3.67 -8.72 3.65
C TYR A 30 2.53 -8.49 4.65
N GLY A 31 2.74 -8.94 5.90
CA GLY A 31 1.65 -9.04 6.87
C GLY A 31 1.94 -8.42 8.24
N TRP A 32 1.25 -8.94 9.23
CA TRP A 32 1.35 -8.54 10.65
C TRP A 32 2.78 -8.68 11.18
N THR A 33 3.52 -9.66 10.68
CA THR A 33 4.92 -9.85 11.07
C THR A 33 5.76 -8.65 10.67
N VAL A 34 5.69 -8.23 9.42
CA VAL A 34 6.52 -7.14 8.89
C VAL A 34 6.12 -5.77 9.44
N PHE A 35 4.82 -5.50 9.56
CA PHE A 35 4.33 -4.15 9.89
C PHE A 35 3.99 -3.94 11.37
N ILE A 36 3.88 -5.00 12.17
CA ILE A 36 3.55 -4.92 13.59
C ILE A 36 4.63 -5.59 14.45
N THR A 37 4.89 -6.88 14.23
CA THR A 37 5.79 -7.64 15.10
C THR A 37 7.22 -7.16 15.00
N VAL A 38 7.76 -6.98 13.79
CA VAL A 38 9.13 -6.51 13.57
C VAL A 38 9.34 -5.10 14.15
N PRO A 39 8.51 -4.07 13.86
CA PRO A 39 8.67 -2.75 14.47
C PRO A 39 8.51 -2.77 16.00
N PHE A 40 7.60 -3.58 16.53
CA PHE A 40 7.49 -3.75 17.98
C PHE A 40 8.80 -4.28 18.58
N LEU A 41 9.41 -5.29 17.97
CA LEU A 41 10.69 -5.84 18.41
C LEU A 41 11.85 -4.87 18.26
N MET A 42 11.89 -4.04 17.21
CA MET A 42 12.85 -2.94 17.07
C MET A 42 12.81 -1.99 18.27
N GLY A 43 11.60 -1.69 18.74
CA GLY A 43 11.40 -0.87 19.94
C GLY A 43 11.76 -1.61 21.23
N PHE A 44 11.33 -2.86 21.37
CA PHE A 44 11.39 -3.63 22.62
C PHE A 44 12.79 -4.16 22.95
N ILE A 45 13.49 -4.76 21.99
CA ILE A 45 14.73 -5.52 22.25
C ILE A 45 15.85 -4.64 22.82
N PRO A 46 16.21 -3.48 22.24
CA PRO A 46 17.36 -2.71 22.73
C PRO A 46 17.19 -2.23 24.17
N PRO A 47 16.08 -1.59 24.57
CA PRO A 47 15.92 -1.16 25.96
C PRO A 47 15.78 -2.35 26.91
N TYR A 48 15.19 -3.45 26.49
CA TYR A 48 15.10 -4.65 27.30
C TYR A 48 16.48 -5.23 27.63
N ILE A 49 17.39 -5.37 26.65
CA ILE A 49 18.75 -5.86 26.86
C ILE A 49 19.53 -4.92 27.78
N VAL A 50 19.51 -3.61 27.50
CA VAL A 50 20.28 -2.63 28.27
C VAL A 50 19.76 -2.52 29.70
N GLY A 51 18.44 -2.52 29.89
CA GLY A 51 17.81 -2.37 31.19
C GLY A 51 18.06 -3.55 32.16
N ARG A 52 18.53 -4.71 31.62
CA ARG A 52 18.98 -5.85 32.46
C ARG A 52 20.33 -5.63 33.11
N THR A 53 21.12 -4.71 32.60
CA THR A 53 22.49 -4.50 33.07
C THR A 53 22.70 -3.14 33.71
N GLN A 54 21.86 -2.16 33.44
CA GLN A 54 21.91 -0.82 33.98
C GLN A 54 20.54 -0.15 33.97
N GLU A 55 20.30 0.76 34.88
CA GLU A 55 19.10 1.59 34.85
C GLU A 55 19.07 2.46 33.61
N ILE A 56 17.91 2.52 32.96
CA ILE A 56 17.67 3.37 31.79
C ILE A 56 16.46 4.29 32.04
N ARG A 57 16.50 5.47 31.42
CA ARG A 57 15.37 6.39 31.42
C ARG A 57 14.46 6.09 30.22
N LEU A 58 13.18 6.40 30.35
CA LEU A 58 12.20 6.21 29.26
C LEU A 58 12.64 6.88 27.95
N LYS A 59 13.21 8.11 28.04
CA LYS A 59 13.74 8.83 26.87
C LYS A 59 14.89 8.07 26.18
N GLU A 60 15.72 7.37 26.93
CA GLU A 60 16.80 6.56 26.36
C GLU A 60 16.26 5.30 25.67
N SER A 61 15.20 4.70 26.22
CA SER A 61 14.48 3.59 25.61
C SER A 61 13.97 3.98 24.22
N TYR A 62 13.23 5.08 24.12
CA TYR A 62 12.76 5.59 22.82
C TYR A 62 13.91 5.87 21.85
N LYS A 63 14.99 6.52 22.33
CA LYS A 63 16.16 6.79 21.49
C LYS A 63 16.74 5.52 20.89
N MET A 64 16.86 4.45 21.69
CA MET A 64 17.38 3.17 21.19
C MET A 64 16.44 2.51 20.16
N GLY A 65 15.13 2.45 20.44
CA GLY A 65 14.14 1.90 19.52
C GLY A 65 14.10 2.64 18.17
N PHE A 66 14.03 3.97 18.21
CA PHE A 66 14.05 4.78 16.98
C PHE A 66 15.40 4.79 16.26
N SER A 67 16.51 4.61 16.97
CA SER A 67 17.81 4.38 16.33
C SER A 67 17.84 3.06 15.58
N THR A 68 17.25 2.00 16.15
CA THR A 68 17.11 0.71 15.46
C THR A 68 16.24 0.84 14.21
N LEU A 69 15.08 1.51 14.30
CA LEU A 69 14.23 1.78 13.15
C LEU A 69 15.01 2.53 12.05
N GLY A 70 15.68 3.62 12.41
CA GLY A 70 16.46 4.41 11.44
C GLY A 70 17.55 3.58 10.72
N LEU A 71 18.24 2.70 11.46
CA LEU A 71 19.24 1.81 10.88
C LEU A 71 18.61 0.73 9.98
N VAL A 72 17.44 0.18 10.34
CA VAL A 72 16.70 -0.76 9.49
C VAL A 72 16.26 -0.09 8.21
N LEU A 73 15.63 1.10 8.30
CA LEU A 73 15.21 1.84 7.10
C LEU A 73 16.37 2.19 6.19
N LEU A 74 17.50 2.60 6.77
CA LEU A 74 18.72 2.85 6.00
C LEU A 74 19.23 1.57 5.33
N ALA A 75 19.23 0.44 6.03
CA ALA A 75 19.62 -0.85 5.46
C ALA A 75 18.69 -1.27 4.29
N LEU A 76 17.36 -1.10 4.43
CA LEU A 76 16.41 -1.40 3.35
C LEU A 76 16.70 -0.58 2.09
N LEU A 77 17.05 0.70 2.23
CA LEU A 77 17.44 1.56 1.11
C LEU A 77 18.79 1.14 0.50
N LEU A 78 19.80 0.90 1.34
CA LEU A 78 21.16 0.56 0.87
C LEU A 78 21.25 -0.80 0.19
N PHE A 79 20.44 -1.77 0.63
CA PHE A 79 20.38 -3.11 0.04
C PHE A 79 19.32 -3.27 -1.05
N ALA A 80 18.74 -2.17 -1.55
CA ALA A 80 17.76 -2.17 -2.65
C ALA A 80 16.49 -3.02 -2.36
N ILE A 81 16.09 -3.11 -1.09
CA ILE A 81 14.94 -3.93 -0.67
C ILE A 81 13.65 -3.14 -0.80
N GLU A 82 13.66 -1.86 -0.39
CA GLU A 82 12.47 -0.98 -0.38
C GLU A 82 12.81 0.43 -0.87
N GLY A 83 11.76 1.15 -1.33
CA GLY A 83 11.86 2.54 -1.72
C GLY A 83 11.24 3.51 -0.72
N LEU A 84 11.47 4.80 -0.97
CA LEU A 84 11.04 5.87 -0.06
C LEU A 84 9.51 6.02 0.01
N ILE A 85 8.79 5.71 -1.08
CA ILE A 85 7.33 5.85 -1.12
C ILE A 85 6.68 4.82 -0.19
N CYS A 86 7.07 3.55 -0.30
CA CYS A 86 6.57 2.49 0.56
C CYS A 86 6.99 2.69 2.02
N ILE A 87 8.23 3.13 2.28
CA ILE A 87 8.68 3.51 3.62
C ILE A 87 7.82 4.65 4.19
N ALA A 88 7.53 5.69 3.40
CA ALA A 88 6.68 6.80 3.83
C ALA A 88 5.25 6.35 4.15
N MET A 89 4.67 5.49 3.30
CA MET A 89 3.34 4.92 3.53
C MET A 89 3.31 4.01 4.76
N ALA A 90 4.36 3.24 5.03
CA ALA A 90 4.46 2.38 6.20
C ALA A 90 4.81 3.14 7.50
N SER A 91 5.45 4.32 7.41
CA SER A 91 6.03 5.02 8.57
C SER A 91 5.06 5.25 9.73
N PRO A 92 3.77 5.60 9.56
CA PRO A 92 2.86 5.80 10.69
C PRO A 92 2.69 4.54 11.56
N ILE A 93 2.53 3.38 10.94
CA ILE A 93 2.37 2.12 11.65
C ILE A 93 3.70 1.68 12.29
N LEU A 94 4.83 1.82 11.58
CA LEU A 94 6.15 1.49 12.11
C LEU A 94 6.50 2.32 13.35
N VAL A 95 6.29 3.64 13.29
CA VAL A 95 6.53 4.57 14.41
C VAL A 95 5.68 4.20 15.63
N ALA A 96 4.39 3.89 15.42
CA ALA A 96 3.48 3.53 16.51
C ALA A 96 3.95 2.25 17.24
N PHE A 97 4.35 1.22 16.51
CA PHE A 97 4.77 -0.05 17.12
C PHE A 97 6.19 0.00 17.70
N VAL A 98 7.12 0.76 17.12
CA VAL A 98 8.43 1.02 17.75
C VAL A 98 8.25 1.79 19.04
N TRP A 99 7.40 2.80 19.08
CA TRP A 99 7.10 3.56 20.29
C TRP A 99 6.52 2.65 21.38
N LEU A 100 5.52 1.82 21.04
CA LEU A 100 4.91 0.86 21.96
C LEU A 100 5.92 -0.18 22.47
N GLY A 101 6.73 -0.74 21.58
CA GLY A 101 7.78 -1.70 21.92
C GLY A 101 8.80 -1.12 22.89
N ALA A 102 9.27 0.12 22.64
CA ALA A 102 10.23 0.81 23.50
C ALA A 102 9.64 1.10 24.89
N TYR A 103 8.37 1.48 24.96
CA TYR A 103 7.68 1.68 26.24
C TYR A 103 7.56 0.38 27.04
N ILE A 104 7.13 -0.71 26.39
CA ILE A 104 6.98 -2.02 27.05
C ILE A 104 8.35 -2.58 27.45
N GLY A 105 9.38 -2.46 26.62
CA GLY A 105 10.75 -2.88 26.94
C GLY A 105 11.32 -2.13 28.16
N TYR A 106 11.03 -0.84 28.29
CA TYR A 106 11.35 -0.06 29.47
C TYR A 106 10.62 -0.58 30.72
N LYS A 107 9.30 -0.75 30.65
CA LYS A 107 8.47 -1.22 31.76
C LYS A 107 8.80 -2.64 32.21
N ALA A 108 9.15 -3.53 31.30
CA ALA A 108 9.55 -4.91 31.60
C ALA A 108 10.78 -4.99 32.51
N ASN A 109 11.70 -4.01 32.40
CA ASN A 109 12.86 -3.91 33.29
C ASN A 109 12.53 -3.22 34.63
N ALA A 110 11.78 -2.13 34.61
CA ALA A 110 11.44 -1.37 35.82
C ALA A 110 10.59 -2.20 36.81
N GLY A 111 9.82 -3.13 36.36
CA GLY A 111 8.92 -3.99 37.16
C GLY A 111 9.46 -5.37 37.52
N ASN A 112 10.60 -5.79 36.99
CA ASN A 112 11.07 -7.19 37.07
C ASN A 112 10.02 -8.23 36.65
N TRP A 113 9.09 -7.86 35.80
CA TRP A 113 7.89 -8.66 35.47
C TRP A 113 8.19 -9.89 34.63
N ILE A 114 9.27 -9.87 33.86
CA ILE A 114 9.55 -10.93 32.90
C ILE A 114 10.99 -11.46 33.08
N ASN A 115 11.12 -12.75 33.33
CA ASN A 115 12.41 -13.44 33.32
C ASN A 115 12.97 -13.53 31.91
N PRO A 116 14.32 -13.57 31.71
CA PRO A 116 14.94 -13.65 30.38
C PRO A 116 14.42 -14.82 29.54
N THR A 117 14.26 -15.98 30.14
CA THR A 117 13.74 -17.17 29.47
C THR A 117 12.30 -16.97 29.00
N ASN A 118 11.44 -16.43 29.85
CA ASN A 118 10.04 -16.17 29.50
C ASN A 118 9.90 -15.10 28.41
N SER A 119 10.76 -14.08 28.41
CA SER A 119 10.73 -13.06 27.36
C SER A 119 11.16 -13.60 26.00
N ALA A 120 12.17 -14.47 25.96
CA ALA A 120 12.59 -15.12 24.72
C ALA A 120 11.49 -16.03 24.17
N LEU A 121 10.86 -16.85 25.02
CA LEU A 121 9.72 -17.69 24.64
C LEU A 121 8.54 -16.86 24.13
N MET A 122 8.19 -15.76 24.81
CA MET A 122 7.13 -14.84 24.37
C MET A 122 7.43 -14.23 23.00
N MET A 123 8.68 -13.83 22.73
CA MET A 123 9.07 -13.29 21.42
C MET A 123 8.98 -14.34 20.33
N ILE A 124 9.46 -15.57 20.58
CA ILE A 124 9.34 -16.69 19.63
C ILE A 124 7.88 -17.01 19.34
N LEU A 125 7.03 -17.09 20.39
CA LEU A 125 5.60 -17.31 20.23
C LEU A 125 4.93 -16.17 19.46
N LEU A 126 5.24 -14.92 19.75
CA LEU A 126 4.69 -13.76 19.04
C LEU A 126 5.04 -13.82 17.54
N CYS A 127 6.31 -14.09 17.20
CA CYS A 127 6.74 -14.24 15.82
C CYS A 127 6.06 -15.43 15.14
N GLY A 128 6.04 -16.59 15.78
CA GLY A 128 5.42 -17.79 15.24
C GLY A 128 3.91 -17.65 15.03
N LEU A 129 3.20 -17.03 15.98
CA LEU A 129 1.76 -16.77 15.86
C LEU A 129 1.48 -15.72 14.77
N SER A 130 2.25 -14.63 14.69
CA SER A 130 2.03 -13.63 13.64
C SER A 130 2.32 -14.18 12.23
N MET A 131 3.40 -14.95 12.05
CA MET A 131 3.70 -15.62 10.78
C MET A 131 2.61 -16.63 10.39
N SER A 132 2.14 -17.45 11.35
CA SER A 132 1.04 -18.38 11.10
C SER A 132 -0.27 -17.67 10.77
N PHE A 133 -0.53 -16.53 11.41
CA PHE A 133 -1.71 -15.73 11.13
C PHE A 133 -1.66 -15.11 9.73
N ASP A 134 -0.50 -14.67 9.28
CA ASP A 134 -0.29 -14.12 7.95
C ASP A 134 -0.59 -15.17 6.86
N THR A 135 -0.07 -16.39 7.01
CA THR A 135 -0.28 -17.48 6.03
C THR A 135 -1.72 -18.00 5.95
N ILE A 136 -2.50 -17.90 7.03
CA ILE A 136 -3.90 -18.40 7.08
C ILE A 136 -4.90 -17.37 6.52
N ASN A 137 -4.60 -16.08 6.61
CA ASN A 137 -5.54 -15.01 6.25
C ASN A 137 -5.41 -14.52 4.79
N GLU A 138 -5.32 -15.43 3.83
CA GLU A 138 -5.50 -15.06 2.42
C GLU A 138 -6.92 -14.52 2.18
N THR A 139 -7.04 -13.24 1.91
CA THR A 139 -8.34 -12.62 1.64
C THR A 139 -8.65 -12.66 0.15
N ASN A 140 -9.48 -13.59 -0.28
CA ASN A 140 -10.03 -13.63 -1.65
C ASN A 140 -11.16 -12.61 -1.89
N ARG A 141 -11.42 -11.71 -0.95
CA ARG A 141 -12.52 -10.75 -1.03
C ARG A 141 -12.13 -9.56 -1.90
N LEU A 142 -12.96 -9.30 -2.92
CA LEU A 142 -12.84 -8.07 -3.72
C LEU A 142 -13.37 -6.87 -2.94
N ILE A 143 -12.59 -5.80 -2.94
CA ILE A 143 -12.89 -4.54 -2.27
C ILE A 143 -13.37 -3.54 -3.34
N PRO A 144 -14.60 -3.02 -3.26
CA PRO A 144 -15.08 -2.00 -4.18
C PRO A 144 -14.65 -0.60 -3.73
N VAL A 145 -14.20 0.22 -4.68
CA VAL A 145 -14.04 1.68 -4.52
C VAL A 145 -14.90 2.37 -5.57
N ASN A 146 -15.74 3.28 -5.11
CA ASN A 146 -16.72 3.97 -5.94
C ASN A 146 -16.53 5.49 -5.86
N THR A 147 -16.52 6.15 -7.01
CA THR A 147 -16.43 7.61 -7.12
C THR A 147 -17.47 8.14 -8.08
N LYS A 148 -18.20 9.17 -7.68
CA LYS A 148 -19.28 9.79 -8.46
C LYS A 148 -19.02 11.25 -8.74
N ILE A 149 -19.39 11.69 -9.93
CA ILE A 149 -19.40 13.09 -10.30
C ILE A 149 -20.66 13.44 -11.10
N ILE A 150 -20.96 14.74 -11.19
CA ILE A 150 -22.00 15.26 -12.04
C ILE A 150 -21.35 15.92 -13.26
N VAL A 151 -21.83 15.54 -14.45
CA VAL A 151 -21.41 16.07 -15.75
C VAL A 151 -22.59 16.84 -16.37
N ASN A 152 -22.37 18.09 -16.77
CA ASN A 152 -23.38 18.93 -17.40
C ASN A 152 -23.42 18.73 -18.93
N ALA A 153 -23.70 17.49 -19.34
CA ALA A 153 -23.82 17.06 -20.73
C ALA A 153 -24.88 15.95 -20.86
N PRO A 154 -25.44 15.74 -22.07
CA PRO A 154 -26.26 14.58 -22.37
C PRO A 154 -25.49 13.27 -22.12
N ILE A 155 -26.23 12.22 -21.73
CA ILE A 155 -25.63 10.93 -21.37
C ILE A 155 -24.90 10.29 -22.57
N GLU A 156 -25.38 10.48 -23.77
CA GLU A 156 -24.79 9.98 -25.01
C GLU A 156 -23.40 10.58 -25.23
N ASN A 157 -23.25 11.88 -25.00
CA ASN A 157 -21.96 12.57 -25.11
C ASN A 157 -20.97 12.11 -24.04
N VAL A 158 -21.44 11.92 -22.81
CA VAL A 158 -20.59 11.39 -21.73
C VAL A 158 -20.11 9.96 -22.03
N TRP A 159 -21.01 9.13 -22.62
CA TRP A 159 -20.69 7.75 -22.99
C TRP A 159 -19.52 7.64 -23.96
N GLU A 160 -19.47 8.46 -25.00
CA GLU A 160 -18.38 8.49 -25.98
C GLU A 160 -17.02 8.67 -25.30
N HIS A 161 -16.97 9.57 -24.29
CA HIS A 161 -15.76 9.87 -23.52
C HIS A 161 -15.46 8.84 -22.42
N VAL A 162 -16.41 7.98 -22.03
CA VAL A 162 -16.21 6.84 -21.13
C VAL A 162 -15.55 5.68 -21.87
N VAL A 163 -16.01 5.40 -23.08
CA VAL A 163 -15.48 4.29 -23.90
C VAL A 163 -14.02 4.54 -24.25
N THR A 164 -13.71 5.75 -24.70
CA THR A 164 -12.34 6.20 -25.02
C THR A 164 -12.14 7.63 -24.60
N PHE A 165 -10.94 7.98 -24.20
CA PHE A 165 -10.58 9.38 -23.95
C PHE A 165 -9.15 9.68 -24.38
N ASN A 166 -8.97 10.89 -24.84
CA ASN A 166 -7.67 11.41 -25.27
C ASN A 166 -6.73 11.62 -24.10
N LYS A 167 -5.49 11.95 -24.42
CA LYS A 167 -4.44 12.19 -23.43
C LYS A 167 -4.87 13.23 -22.39
N ILE A 168 -4.76 12.81 -21.14
CA ILE A 168 -4.99 13.66 -19.96
C ILE A 168 -3.75 14.51 -19.72
N ASP A 169 -3.91 15.79 -19.40
CA ASP A 169 -2.82 16.68 -19.04
C ASP A 169 -1.96 16.12 -17.90
N SER A 170 -0.74 16.62 -17.78
CA SER A 170 0.19 16.19 -16.72
C SER A 170 -0.46 16.28 -15.33
N PRO A 171 -0.24 15.28 -14.44
CA PRO A 171 -0.91 15.22 -13.14
C PRO A 171 -0.51 16.42 -12.26
N GLN A 172 -1.52 17.11 -11.74
CA GLN A 172 -1.34 18.21 -10.78
C GLN A 172 -1.24 17.71 -9.34
N ASP A 173 -1.89 16.58 -9.02
CA ASP A 173 -1.86 16.00 -7.68
C ASP A 173 -0.45 15.54 -7.29
N TRP A 174 -0.02 15.94 -6.10
CA TRP A 174 1.29 15.63 -5.54
C TRP A 174 1.56 14.12 -5.48
N ILE A 175 0.52 13.31 -5.23
CA ILE A 175 0.65 11.85 -5.08
C ILE A 175 1.19 11.18 -6.35
N PHE A 176 0.81 11.65 -7.53
CA PHE A 176 1.32 11.12 -8.79
C PHE A 176 2.75 11.60 -9.13
N ARG A 177 3.22 12.66 -8.45
CA ARG A 177 4.61 13.13 -8.57
C ARG A 177 5.58 12.32 -7.73
N THR A 178 5.09 11.49 -6.82
CA THR A 178 5.93 10.59 -6.00
C THR A 178 6.40 9.35 -6.76
N GLY A 179 5.79 9.01 -7.89
CA GLY A 179 6.06 7.79 -8.67
C GLY A 179 4.84 6.87 -8.77
N ILE A 180 3.77 7.14 -8.02
CA ILE A 180 2.50 6.39 -8.14
C ILE A 180 1.95 6.56 -9.55
N SER A 181 1.55 5.44 -10.15
CA SER A 181 1.06 5.37 -11.54
C SER A 181 -0.19 6.22 -11.73
N SER A 182 -0.23 6.98 -12.82
CA SER A 182 -1.36 7.84 -13.16
C SER A 182 -1.90 7.56 -14.56
N PRO A 183 -3.24 7.63 -14.77
CA PRO A 183 -3.84 7.41 -16.08
C PRO A 183 -3.46 8.52 -17.06
N THR A 184 -3.20 8.13 -18.32
CA THR A 184 -2.80 9.03 -19.41
C THR A 184 -3.84 9.16 -20.51
N ASP A 185 -4.43 8.06 -20.94
CA ASP A 185 -5.45 7.98 -22.00
C ASP A 185 -6.15 6.61 -21.99
N ALA A 186 -7.20 6.44 -22.79
CA ALA A 186 -7.82 5.14 -23.00
C ALA A 186 -8.22 4.95 -24.46
N THR A 187 -7.89 3.79 -25.00
CA THR A 187 -8.23 3.35 -26.36
C THR A 187 -9.00 2.03 -26.32
N ILE A 188 -9.73 1.70 -27.39
CA ILE A 188 -10.48 0.44 -27.49
C ILE A 188 -10.28 -0.20 -28.86
N LYS A 189 -10.17 -1.52 -28.90
CA LYS A 189 -10.17 -2.32 -30.12
C LYS A 189 -11.48 -3.12 -30.19
N GLY A 190 -12.28 -2.86 -31.21
CA GLY A 190 -13.62 -3.45 -31.37
C GLY A 190 -14.74 -2.59 -30.76
N LYS A 191 -15.97 -3.12 -30.80
CA LYS A 191 -17.16 -2.50 -30.21
C LYS A 191 -18.04 -3.59 -29.59
N GLY A 192 -18.68 -3.26 -28.45
CA GLY A 192 -19.57 -4.17 -27.76
C GLY A 192 -18.85 -5.13 -26.81
N ILE A 193 -19.57 -6.16 -26.37
CA ILE A 193 -19.02 -7.20 -25.49
C ILE A 193 -17.89 -7.95 -26.23
N GLY A 194 -16.77 -8.19 -25.53
CA GLY A 194 -15.58 -8.83 -26.10
C GLY A 194 -14.59 -7.85 -26.75
N ALA A 195 -14.95 -6.57 -26.95
CA ALA A 195 -13.97 -5.54 -27.29
C ALA A 195 -12.93 -5.40 -26.17
N VAL A 196 -11.71 -5.01 -26.51
CA VAL A 196 -10.62 -4.86 -25.53
C VAL A 196 -10.28 -3.39 -25.39
N ARG A 197 -10.49 -2.85 -24.19
CA ARG A 197 -10.11 -1.50 -23.81
C ARG A 197 -8.72 -1.52 -23.21
N TYR A 198 -7.90 -0.55 -23.57
CA TYR A 198 -6.57 -0.31 -23.03
C TYR A 198 -6.62 1.01 -22.27
N CYS A 199 -6.53 0.96 -20.95
CA CYS A 199 -6.41 2.14 -20.12
C CYS A 199 -4.92 2.35 -19.81
N ASN A 200 -4.31 3.33 -20.46
CA ASN A 200 -2.89 3.60 -20.38
C ASN A 200 -2.56 4.42 -19.14
N PHE A 201 -1.48 4.02 -18.48
CA PHE A 201 -0.92 4.68 -17.30
C PHE A 201 0.56 4.99 -17.52
N THR A 202 1.16 5.77 -16.64
CA THR A 202 2.58 6.14 -16.71
C THR A 202 3.53 4.95 -16.58
N THR A 203 3.08 3.83 -16.03
CA THR A 203 3.88 2.60 -15.82
C THR A 203 3.52 1.47 -16.79
N GLY A 204 2.54 1.65 -17.67
CA GLY A 204 2.06 0.64 -18.61
C GLY A 204 0.55 0.70 -18.82
N SER A 205 -0.05 -0.34 -19.36
CA SER A 205 -1.46 -0.37 -19.70
C SER A 205 -2.24 -1.44 -18.95
N PHE A 206 -3.44 -1.10 -18.48
CA PHE A 206 -4.44 -2.09 -18.10
C PHE A 206 -5.06 -2.67 -19.38
N VAL A 207 -5.21 -3.99 -19.45
CA VAL A 207 -5.93 -4.68 -20.51
C VAL A 207 -7.30 -5.09 -20.00
N GLU A 208 -8.33 -4.46 -20.57
CA GLU A 208 -9.69 -4.45 -20.04
C GLU A 208 -10.70 -5.04 -21.08
N PRO A 209 -10.88 -6.38 -21.17
CA PRO A 209 -11.94 -6.95 -21.99
C PRO A 209 -13.32 -6.54 -21.46
N ILE A 210 -14.16 -6.03 -22.38
CA ILE A 210 -15.51 -5.57 -22.05
C ILE A 210 -16.43 -6.77 -21.80
N THR A 211 -17.04 -6.81 -20.63
CA THR A 211 -17.99 -7.85 -20.20
C THR A 211 -19.45 -7.41 -20.28
N THR A 212 -19.72 -6.09 -20.18
CA THR A 212 -21.05 -5.52 -20.37
C THR A 212 -20.94 -4.23 -21.18
N TRP A 213 -21.78 -4.11 -22.20
CA TRP A 213 -21.91 -2.94 -23.05
C TRP A 213 -23.40 -2.60 -23.18
N ASP A 214 -23.89 -1.80 -22.24
CA ASP A 214 -25.27 -1.29 -22.22
C ASP A 214 -25.24 0.22 -22.46
N GLU A 215 -25.20 0.57 -23.76
CA GLU A 215 -25.07 1.95 -24.23
C GLU A 215 -26.40 2.71 -24.05
N PRO A 216 -26.42 3.89 -23.40
CA PRO A 216 -25.29 4.66 -22.85
C PRO A 216 -25.17 4.56 -21.33
N GLU A 217 -25.66 3.51 -20.65
CA GLU A 217 -25.84 3.47 -19.20
C GLU A 217 -24.74 2.72 -18.44
N LEU A 218 -24.19 1.63 -19.02
CA LEU A 218 -23.26 0.76 -18.29
C LEU A 218 -22.17 0.18 -19.19
N LEU A 219 -20.92 0.46 -18.85
CA LEU A 219 -19.74 -0.19 -19.40
C LEU A 219 -19.03 -0.95 -18.25
N GLN A 220 -18.95 -2.30 -18.36
CA GLN A 220 -18.19 -3.13 -17.42
C GLN A 220 -17.07 -3.86 -18.15
N PHE A 221 -15.98 -4.10 -17.43
CA PHE A 221 -14.81 -4.81 -17.94
C PHE A 221 -14.11 -5.58 -16.82
N ASP A 222 -13.51 -6.68 -17.19
CA ASP A 222 -12.54 -7.36 -16.34
C ASP A 222 -11.14 -6.76 -16.56
N VAL A 223 -10.23 -7.01 -15.65
CA VAL A 223 -8.82 -6.65 -15.78
C VAL A 223 -8.03 -7.94 -15.86
N ILE A 224 -7.41 -8.20 -17.01
CA ILE A 224 -6.61 -9.42 -17.24
C ILE A 224 -5.10 -9.15 -17.15
N GLU A 225 -4.67 -7.92 -17.44
CA GLU A 225 -3.30 -7.44 -17.24
C GLU A 225 -3.33 -6.06 -16.61
N GLN A 226 -2.41 -5.81 -15.68
CA GLN A 226 -2.23 -4.50 -15.06
C GLN A 226 -0.76 -4.12 -15.02
N PRO A 227 -0.43 -2.81 -15.12
CA PRO A 227 0.92 -2.32 -14.91
C PRO A 227 1.27 -2.33 -13.41
N ILE A 228 2.56 -2.20 -13.10
CA ILE A 228 2.98 -1.97 -11.71
C ILE A 228 2.33 -0.69 -11.15
N PRO A 229 1.92 -0.70 -9.87
CA PRO A 229 1.16 0.41 -9.29
C PRO A 229 1.98 1.69 -9.11
N MET A 230 3.31 1.60 -9.10
CA MET A 230 4.21 2.74 -8.96
C MET A 230 5.64 2.41 -9.41
N ASN A 231 6.38 3.46 -9.76
CA ASN A 231 7.85 3.41 -9.84
C ASN A 231 8.39 3.86 -8.48
N GLU A 232 8.94 2.93 -7.72
CA GLU A 232 9.53 3.25 -6.42
C GLU A 232 10.78 4.12 -6.57
N PHE A 233 10.90 5.09 -5.68
CA PHE A 233 12.08 5.94 -5.62
C PHE A 233 13.06 5.44 -4.54
N ASN A 234 14.25 5.04 -4.98
CA ASN A 234 15.37 4.78 -4.09
C ASN A 234 16.55 5.66 -4.54
N PRO A 235 17.21 6.40 -3.61
CA PRO A 235 18.27 7.34 -3.99
C PRO A 235 19.56 6.66 -4.50
N PHE A 236 19.68 5.35 -4.35
CA PHE A 236 20.91 4.61 -4.67
C PHE A 236 20.74 3.62 -5.83
N TRP A 237 19.51 3.11 -6.07
CA TRP A 237 19.24 1.98 -6.94
C TRP A 237 17.95 2.16 -7.72
N ASP A 238 17.88 1.57 -8.90
CA ASP A 238 16.62 1.26 -9.57
C ASP A 238 16.09 -0.05 -9.00
N ILE A 239 14.88 -0.02 -8.42
CA ILE A 239 14.36 -1.13 -7.63
C ILE A 239 12.95 -1.53 -8.06
N HIS A 240 12.66 -2.83 -7.93
CA HIS A 240 11.34 -3.40 -8.12
C HIS A 240 11.01 -4.31 -6.93
N PRO A 241 10.52 -3.74 -5.81
CA PRO A 241 10.15 -4.51 -4.64
C PRO A 241 9.08 -5.56 -4.95
N PRO A 242 9.17 -6.78 -4.39
CA PRO A 242 8.25 -7.89 -4.73
C PRO A 242 6.77 -7.58 -4.51
N HIS A 243 6.43 -6.74 -3.53
CA HIS A 243 5.03 -6.36 -3.22
C HIS A 243 4.36 -5.46 -4.28
N LEU A 244 5.10 -4.96 -5.27
CA LEU A 244 4.50 -4.23 -6.40
C LEU A 244 3.76 -5.15 -7.36
N GLU A 245 4.00 -6.46 -7.29
CA GLU A 245 3.34 -7.45 -8.14
C GLU A 245 2.53 -8.44 -7.31
N GLY A 246 1.25 -8.61 -7.66
CA GLY A 246 0.38 -9.64 -7.07
C GLY A 246 -0.30 -9.29 -5.75
N TYR A 247 0.19 -8.33 -4.98
CA TYR A 247 -0.38 -7.97 -3.67
C TYR A 247 -1.50 -6.93 -3.73
N PHE A 248 -1.48 -6.07 -4.74
CA PHE A 248 -2.54 -5.11 -5.04
C PHE A 248 -2.99 -5.34 -6.49
N VAL A 249 -4.15 -5.97 -6.68
CA VAL A 249 -4.59 -6.41 -8.00
C VAL A 249 -6.00 -5.93 -8.30
N SER A 250 -6.15 -5.08 -9.31
CA SER A 250 -7.45 -4.73 -9.88
C SER A 250 -8.01 -5.93 -10.64
N LYS A 251 -9.27 -6.30 -10.40
CA LYS A 251 -9.92 -7.47 -11.01
C LYS A 251 -10.98 -7.09 -12.02
N LYS A 252 -11.69 -6.00 -11.77
CA LYS A 252 -12.73 -5.49 -12.67
C LYS A 252 -13.04 -4.03 -12.41
N GLY A 253 -13.62 -3.39 -13.39
CA GLY A 253 -14.09 -2.02 -13.26
C GLY A 253 -15.41 -1.80 -13.99
N GLN A 254 -16.04 -0.68 -13.72
CA GLN A 254 -17.21 -0.22 -14.45
C GLN A 254 -17.32 1.30 -14.46
N PHE A 255 -18.00 1.78 -15.49
CA PHE A 255 -18.60 3.10 -15.54
C PHE A 255 -20.10 2.96 -15.63
N LYS A 256 -20.81 3.59 -14.68
CA LYS A 256 -22.28 3.64 -14.68
C LYS A 256 -22.73 5.07 -14.85
N LEU A 257 -23.60 5.29 -15.81
CA LEU A 257 -24.15 6.58 -16.16
C LEU A 257 -25.64 6.60 -15.84
N LYS A 258 -26.10 7.70 -15.26
CA LYS A 258 -27.52 7.90 -14.96
C LYS A 258 -27.94 9.27 -15.45
N ARG A 259 -28.94 9.32 -16.34
CA ARG A 259 -29.54 10.56 -16.79
C ARG A 259 -30.29 11.24 -15.64
N LEU A 260 -29.89 12.45 -15.29
CA LEU A 260 -30.57 13.28 -14.29
C LEU A 260 -31.54 14.29 -14.95
N SER A 261 -31.13 14.82 -16.12
CA SER A 261 -31.95 15.66 -16.98
C SER A 261 -31.43 15.58 -18.43
N LYS A 262 -32.05 16.33 -19.36
CA LYS A 262 -31.64 16.35 -20.77
C LYS A 262 -30.14 16.66 -20.96
N ASN A 263 -29.57 17.55 -20.14
CA ASN A 263 -28.18 18.01 -20.23
C ASN A 263 -27.42 17.78 -18.91
N LYS A 264 -27.76 16.75 -18.13
CA LYS A 264 -27.11 16.47 -16.88
C LYS A 264 -27.06 14.96 -16.61
N THR A 265 -25.87 14.44 -16.39
CA THR A 265 -25.59 13.02 -16.20
C THR A 265 -24.80 12.81 -14.90
N GLU A 266 -25.21 11.83 -14.09
CA GLU A 266 -24.36 11.30 -13.02
C GLU A 266 -23.45 10.24 -13.63
N LEU A 267 -22.15 10.38 -13.44
CA LEU A 267 -21.13 9.43 -13.87
C LEU A 267 -20.46 8.82 -12.65
N GLU A 268 -20.51 7.50 -12.54
CA GLU A 268 -19.93 6.71 -11.47
C GLU A 268 -18.84 5.80 -12.03
N GLY A 269 -17.64 5.87 -11.48
CA GLY A 269 -16.57 4.90 -11.70
C GLY A 269 -16.40 3.99 -10.49
N THR A 270 -16.33 2.67 -10.72
CA THR A 270 -16.08 1.69 -9.67
C THR A 270 -14.95 0.75 -10.07
N THR A 271 -14.01 0.52 -9.17
CA THR A 271 -12.97 -0.49 -9.30
C THR A 271 -13.11 -1.52 -8.19
N TRP A 272 -13.01 -2.80 -8.52
CA TRP A 272 -12.90 -3.91 -7.55
C TRP A 272 -11.49 -4.45 -7.58
N TYR A 273 -10.83 -4.44 -6.42
CA TYR A 273 -9.46 -4.89 -6.28
C TYR A 273 -9.30 -5.92 -5.16
N LYS A 274 -8.26 -6.73 -5.24
CA LYS A 274 -7.76 -7.61 -4.19
C LYS A 274 -6.56 -6.94 -3.53
N LEU A 275 -6.45 -7.07 -2.21
CA LEU A 275 -5.34 -6.53 -1.43
C LEU A 275 -4.82 -7.63 -0.49
N ASP A 276 -3.61 -8.10 -0.75
CA ASP A 276 -2.96 -9.17 0.00
C ASP A 276 -1.86 -8.65 0.94
N ILE A 277 -1.93 -7.38 1.33
CA ILE A 277 -1.03 -6.76 2.33
C ILE A 277 -1.79 -6.60 3.65
N LEU A 278 -1.21 -7.08 4.75
CA LEU A 278 -1.80 -6.98 6.08
C LEU A 278 -1.01 -5.98 6.97
N PRO A 279 -1.64 -5.28 7.93
CA PRO A 279 -3.08 -5.29 8.24
C PRO A 279 -3.91 -4.64 7.14
N GLN A 280 -4.88 -5.38 6.59
CA GLN A 280 -5.69 -4.89 5.47
C GLN A 280 -6.39 -3.56 5.76
N ALA A 281 -6.87 -3.36 7.00
CA ALA A 281 -7.55 -2.12 7.40
C ALA A 281 -6.63 -0.88 7.25
N TYR A 282 -5.33 -1.02 7.51
CA TYR A 282 -4.37 0.06 7.34
C TYR A 282 -4.06 0.33 5.86
N TRP A 283 -3.70 -0.71 5.12
CA TRP A 283 -3.29 -0.58 3.73
C TRP A 283 -4.44 -0.19 2.81
N ARG A 284 -5.66 -0.59 3.17
CA ARG A 284 -6.87 -0.16 2.48
C ARG A 284 -7.05 1.36 2.48
N LEU A 285 -6.66 2.07 3.54
CA LEU A 285 -6.73 3.54 3.56
C LEU A 285 -5.91 4.16 2.42
N TRP A 286 -4.71 3.64 2.17
CA TRP A 286 -3.85 4.08 1.08
C TRP A 286 -4.39 3.66 -0.29
N SER A 287 -4.79 2.40 -0.43
CA SER A 287 -5.33 1.87 -1.69
C SER A 287 -6.59 2.61 -2.12
N ASP A 288 -7.56 2.76 -1.22
CA ASP A 288 -8.81 3.50 -1.50
C ASP A 288 -8.52 4.96 -1.85
N PHE A 289 -7.60 5.61 -1.13
CA PHE A 289 -7.17 6.98 -1.42
C PHE A 289 -6.58 7.13 -2.82
N VAL A 290 -5.64 6.25 -3.20
CA VAL A 290 -5.00 6.27 -4.53
C VAL A 290 -6.02 6.01 -5.63
N ILE A 291 -6.89 5.00 -5.47
CA ILE A 291 -7.95 4.68 -6.45
C ILE A 291 -8.91 5.86 -6.61
N HIS A 292 -9.33 6.52 -5.51
CA HIS A 292 -10.15 7.73 -5.61
C HIS A 292 -9.46 8.86 -6.37
N LYS A 293 -8.15 9.03 -6.21
CA LYS A 293 -7.37 10.01 -6.98
C LYS A 293 -7.31 9.66 -8.47
N ILE A 294 -7.12 8.39 -8.80
CA ILE A 294 -7.18 7.88 -10.17
C ILE A 294 -8.57 8.12 -10.78
N HIS A 295 -9.63 7.70 -10.08
CA HIS A 295 -11.01 7.92 -10.52
C HIS A 295 -11.29 9.40 -10.77
N ASN A 296 -10.98 10.27 -9.80
CA ASN A 296 -11.24 11.70 -9.94
C ASN A 296 -10.50 12.30 -11.14
N ARG A 297 -9.28 11.86 -11.42
CA ARG A 297 -8.51 12.30 -12.57
C ARG A 297 -9.20 11.92 -13.90
N VAL A 298 -9.60 10.66 -14.04
CA VAL A 298 -10.30 10.15 -15.24
C VAL A 298 -11.68 10.79 -15.38
N LEU A 299 -12.49 10.76 -14.31
CA LEU A 299 -13.86 11.26 -14.37
C LEU A 299 -13.90 12.77 -14.65
N ASN A 300 -13.00 13.57 -14.06
CA ASN A 300 -12.94 15.01 -14.35
C ASN A 300 -12.45 15.29 -15.77
N HIS A 301 -11.57 14.46 -16.35
CA HIS A 301 -11.17 14.57 -17.74
C HIS A 301 -12.35 14.29 -18.68
N ILE A 302 -13.11 13.19 -18.43
CA ILE A 302 -14.33 12.85 -19.15
C ILE A 302 -15.32 14.00 -19.06
N LYS A 303 -15.55 14.54 -17.85
CA LYS A 303 -16.42 15.71 -17.63
C LYS A 303 -15.99 16.90 -18.47
N SER A 304 -14.71 17.29 -18.38
CA SER A 304 -14.21 18.45 -19.11
C SER A 304 -14.32 18.26 -20.63
N SER A 305 -14.18 17.02 -21.14
CA SER A 305 -14.30 16.71 -22.55
C SER A 305 -15.76 16.71 -23.00
N ALA A 306 -16.67 16.13 -22.22
CA ALA A 306 -18.09 16.06 -22.54
C ALA A 306 -18.83 17.41 -22.40
N GLU A 307 -18.34 18.34 -21.56
CA GLU A 307 -18.91 19.68 -21.37
C GLU A 307 -18.35 20.71 -22.37
N LYS A 308 -17.30 20.38 -23.14
CA LYS A 308 -16.84 21.24 -24.25
C LYS A 308 -17.90 21.22 -25.35
N LYS A 309 -18.41 22.40 -25.71
CA LYS A 309 -19.35 22.61 -26.83
C LYS A 309 -18.60 22.62 -28.17
#